data_8914f7d12c5550e6060ef5794ee72063
#
_entry.id   8914f7d12c5550e6060ef5794ee72063
#
_cell.length_a   1.000
_cell.length_b   1.000
_cell.length_c   1.000
_cell.angle_alpha   90.00
_cell.angle_beta   90.00
_cell.angle_gamma   90.00
#
_symmetry.space_group_name_H-M   'P 1'
#
loop_
_entity.id
_entity.type
_entity.pdbx_description
1 polymer ?
#
loop_
_entity_poly.entity_id
_entity_poly.type
_entity_poly.pdbx_seq_one_letter_code
_entity_poly.pdbx_strand_id
1 'polypeptide(L)'
;MATKAYYPIEEIGKGKPGFSKTRSIIEAAFYGNNVVPVNTLKEAYNLAKNSPGTVVTDMPVYRGEEFGLDADAKVLLFNDGAITGRYASEPGVDCDALDKVAMDAIYTSRFKKMYHATVYAGLDPEFMVKAHLLIPEGEENIMYNWMLNFQYMSDEYVKMYKESKAVGDGKEPDIYIFSDPQWIPKEAPGVSFDCLSDPAKKTLCYFNTETNCACILGMRYFGEHKKGTLTMVWAIANRNGYASCHGGQKEYLLPDGSSYVASVYGLSGSGKSTLTHAKHGGKYEIKVLHDDAFIINTDTCASIAIEPTYFDKTADYPTGCEDNKYLLTAQNCSATLDEDGKIQLVTEDIRNGNGRAIKSKLWSPNRVDKIDAPVNAIFWIMKDPTIPPVVKLKGASLASVMGATLATKRSSAERLAPGVDPNKLVVVPYANPFRTYPLANDYEKFKKLVEEKNVDCYIVNTGDFMGKKVQPKDTLGILEAIVEKKADFHKWGPFSDIEILDWEGFIPDMNDPEYVTQLKARMNDRVNEIKAFETAKEGYDKLPDDALAAIQKVVDELN
;
A
#
# COMPACT_ATOMS: atom_id res chain seq x y z
N MET A 1 21.10 -1.35 -16.67
CA MET A 1 21.58 -2.51 -17.47
C MET A 1 21.87 -2.01 -18.87
N ALA A 2 23.00 -2.43 -19.47
CA ALA A 2 23.17 -2.15 -20.88
C ALA A 2 22.04 -2.86 -21.65
N THR A 3 21.40 -2.15 -22.56
CA THR A 3 20.46 -2.72 -23.53
C THR A 3 21.13 -3.94 -24.17
N LYS A 4 20.45 -5.08 -24.26
CA LYS A 4 20.99 -6.21 -25.02
C LYS A 4 21.28 -5.73 -26.44
N ALA A 5 22.50 -5.90 -26.90
CA ALA A 5 22.90 -5.56 -28.28
C ALA A 5 22.21 -6.47 -29.32
N TYR A 6 21.59 -7.54 -28.88
CA TYR A 6 20.97 -8.55 -29.72
C TYR A 6 19.83 -9.25 -28.97
N TYR A 7 18.70 -9.42 -29.65
CA TYR A 7 17.56 -10.22 -29.20
C TYR A 7 17.38 -11.39 -30.18
N PRO A 8 17.42 -12.64 -29.72
CA PRO A 8 17.09 -13.78 -30.60
C PRO A 8 15.62 -13.69 -31.03
N ILE A 9 15.34 -14.14 -32.24
CA ILE A 9 14.01 -14.06 -32.86
C ILE A 9 12.92 -14.72 -32.00
N GLU A 10 13.32 -15.71 -31.20
CA GLU A 10 12.46 -16.42 -30.25
C GLU A 10 12.01 -15.55 -29.06
N GLU A 11 12.71 -14.46 -28.79
CA GLU A 11 12.34 -13.50 -27.76
C GLU A 11 11.47 -12.37 -28.30
N ILE A 12 11.52 -12.12 -29.61
CA ILE A 12 10.74 -11.06 -30.26
C ILE A 12 9.28 -11.51 -30.35
N GLY A 13 8.36 -10.70 -29.83
CA GLY A 13 6.92 -10.96 -29.93
C GLY A 13 6.37 -12.00 -28.94
N LYS A 14 7.16 -12.50 -28.00
CA LYS A 14 6.68 -13.45 -26.97
C LYS A 14 6.09 -12.77 -25.73
N GLY A 15 5.82 -11.47 -25.78
CA GLY A 15 5.21 -10.74 -24.66
C GLY A 15 6.02 -10.77 -23.36
N LYS A 16 7.33 -11.03 -23.44
CA LYS A 16 8.20 -11.01 -22.26
C LYS A 16 8.31 -9.57 -21.75
N PRO A 17 8.30 -9.36 -20.42
CA PRO A 17 8.40 -8.03 -19.81
C PRO A 17 9.57 -7.18 -20.33
N GLY A 18 10.69 -7.81 -20.70
CA GLY A 18 11.89 -7.11 -21.21
C GLY A 18 11.80 -6.62 -22.66
N PHE A 19 10.74 -6.97 -23.40
CA PHE A 19 10.58 -6.56 -24.81
C PHE A 19 9.10 -6.41 -25.15
N SER A 20 8.57 -5.20 -24.99
CA SER A 20 7.20 -4.84 -25.32
C SER A 20 7.13 -3.44 -25.89
N LYS A 21 6.03 -3.10 -26.56
CA LYS A 21 5.77 -1.75 -27.08
C LYS A 21 5.77 -0.71 -25.95
N THR A 22 5.00 -0.95 -24.88
CA THR A 22 4.92 -0.05 -23.73
C THR A 22 6.31 0.18 -23.10
N ARG A 23 7.07 -0.90 -22.89
CA ARG A 23 8.41 -0.78 -22.32
C ARG A 23 9.36 -0.03 -23.24
N SER A 24 9.33 -0.32 -24.53
CA SER A 24 10.18 0.37 -25.52
C SER A 24 9.90 1.88 -25.56
N ILE A 25 8.65 2.30 -25.38
CA ILE A 25 8.26 3.70 -25.32
C ILE A 25 8.79 4.37 -24.05
N ILE A 26 8.50 3.77 -22.89
CA ILE A 26 8.76 4.39 -21.59
C ILE A 26 10.24 4.30 -21.23
N GLU A 27 10.86 3.12 -21.33
CA GLU A 27 12.27 2.92 -20.99
C GLU A 27 13.22 3.75 -21.88
N ALA A 28 12.90 3.92 -23.18
CA ALA A 28 13.72 4.71 -24.08
C ALA A 28 13.89 6.18 -23.63
N ALA A 29 12.91 6.74 -22.93
CA ALA A 29 12.99 8.10 -22.41
C ALA A 29 14.15 8.32 -21.44
N PHE A 30 14.59 7.27 -20.73
CA PHE A 30 15.66 7.33 -19.72
C PHE A 30 17.06 7.42 -20.33
N TYR A 31 17.21 7.17 -21.60
CA TYR A 31 18.48 7.20 -22.32
C TYR A 31 18.65 8.46 -23.20
N GLY A 32 17.75 9.43 -23.05
CA GLY A 32 17.81 10.69 -23.79
C GLY A 32 19.01 11.56 -23.39
N ASN A 33 19.52 12.37 -24.31
CA ASN A 33 20.60 13.31 -24.06
C ASN A 33 20.20 14.51 -23.17
N ASN A 34 18.93 14.64 -22.85
CA ASN A 34 18.34 15.62 -21.95
C ASN A 34 18.18 15.09 -20.52
N VAL A 35 18.66 13.87 -20.23
CA VAL A 35 18.52 13.20 -18.94
C VAL A 35 19.77 13.40 -18.09
N VAL A 36 19.57 13.86 -16.86
CA VAL A 36 20.61 14.07 -15.86
C VAL A 36 20.40 13.10 -14.71
N PRO A 37 21.35 12.21 -14.41
CA PRO A 37 21.22 11.29 -13.28
C PRO A 37 21.36 12.05 -11.94
N VAL A 38 20.55 11.65 -10.96
CA VAL A 38 20.60 12.08 -9.56
C VAL A 38 20.86 10.83 -8.72
N ASN A 39 22.06 10.72 -8.18
CA ASN A 39 22.56 9.47 -7.59
C ASN A 39 22.48 9.45 -6.06
N THR A 40 22.40 10.61 -5.42
CA THR A 40 22.40 10.72 -3.96
C THR A 40 21.18 11.49 -3.45
N LEU A 41 20.78 11.17 -2.22
CA LEU A 41 19.69 11.88 -1.56
C LEU A 41 20.03 13.37 -1.31
N LYS A 42 21.32 13.66 -1.06
CA LYS A 42 21.83 15.03 -0.93
C LYS A 42 21.65 15.85 -2.21
N GLU A 43 21.99 15.26 -3.38
CA GLU A 43 21.75 15.92 -4.67
C GLU A 43 20.25 16.20 -4.88
N ALA A 44 19.40 15.21 -4.61
CA ALA A 44 17.95 15.36 -4.72
C ALA A 44 17.41 16.45 -3.78
N TYR A 45 17.87 16.50 -2.53
CA TYR A 45 17.52 17.55 -1.57
C TYR A 45 17.91 18.95 -2.06
N ASN A 46 19.15 19.10 -2.57
CA ASN A 46 19.64 20.38 -3.06
C ASN A 46 18.88 20.90 -4.29
N LEU A 47 18.37 20.01 -5.11
CA LEU A 47 17.46 20.34 -6.21
C LEU A 47 16.07 20.68 -5.67
N ALA A 48 15.50 19.83 -4.83
CA ALA A 48 14.14 19.96 -4.30
C ALA A 48 13.91 21.25 -3.50
N LYS A 49 14.87 21.68 -2.67
CA LYS A 49 14.74 22.93 -1.90
C LYS A 49 14.61 24.18 -2.77
N ASN A 50 15.03 24.10 -4.04
CA ASN A 50 14.95 25.17 -5.02
C ASN A 50 13.81 24.97 -6.03
N SER A 51 13.10 23.84 -5.98
CA SER A 51 11.96 23.58 -6.85
C SER A 51 10.82 24.58 -6.62
N PRO A 52 10.14 25.04 -7.68
CA PRO A 52 8.96 25.88 -7.54
C PRO A 52 7.91 25.28 -6.60
N GLY A 53 7.34 26.11 -5.72
CA GLY A 53 6.31 25.69 -4.76
C GLY A 53 6.85 24.95 -3.53
N THR A 54 8.17 24.84 -3.35
CA THR A 54 8.79 24.30 -2.14
C THR A 54 9.05 25.39 -1.13
N VAL A 55 8.66 25.15 0.12
CA VAL A 55 9.01 25.96 1.29
C VAL A 55 10.07 25.20 2.09
N VAL A 56 11.22 25.82 2.31
CA VAL A 56 12.24 25.32 3.23
C VAL A 56 11.87 25.81 4.62
N THR A 57 11.51 24.90 5.52
CA THR A 57 11.21 25.25 6.92
C THR A 57 12.49 25.47 7.72
N ASP A 58 12.36 26.01 8.94
CA ASP A 58 13.48 26.05 9.89
C ASP A 58 13.59 24.79 10.75
N MET A 59 12.66 23.84 10.59
CA MET A 59 12.67 22.55 11.28
C MET A 59 13.83 21.69 10.76
N PRO A 60 14.79 21.26 11.62
CA PRO A 60 15.87 20.40 11.18
C PRO A 60 15.38 18.99 10.85
N VAL A 61 15.99 18.36 9.86
CA VAL A 61 15.84 16.93 9.66
C VAL A 61 16.61 16.20 10.77
N TYR A 62 15.90 15.48 11.62
CA TYR A 62 16.49 14.77 12.74
C TYR A 62 17.45 13.66 12.25
N ARG A 63 18.73 13.78 12.64
CA ARG A 63 19.80 12.84 12.23
C ARG A 63 19.89 12.67 10.71
N GLY A 64 19.78 13.77 9.96
CA GLY A 64 19.77 13.75 8.49
C GLY A 64 21.01 13.08 7.86
N GLU A 65 22.15 13.13 8.55
CA GLU A 65 23.40 12.50 8.12
C GLU A 65 23.29 10.97 7.96
N GLU A 66 22.39 10.32 8.72
CA GLU A 66 22.12 8.87 8.57
C GLU A 66 21.39 8.54 7.27
N PHE A 67 20.82 9.54 6.63
CA PHE A 67 20.21 9.44 5.30
C PHE A 67 21.11 10.00 4.20
N GLY A 68 22.34 10.41 4.54
CA GLY A 68 23.28 11.03 3.61
C GLY A 68 22.94 12.49 3.27
N LEU A 69 22.17 13.18 4.14
CA LEU A 69 21.91 14.62 4.06
C LEU A 69 22.97 15.41 4.83
N ASP A 70 23.07 16.72 4.55
CA ASP A 70 23.89 17.61 5.36
C ASP A 70 23.29 17.81 6.77
N ALA A 71 24.13 18.06 7.77
CA ALA A 71 23.71 18.25 9.16
C ALA A 71 22.72 19.42 9.36
N ASP A 72 22.71 20.38 8.45
CA ASP A 72 21.83 21.55 8.46
C ASP A 72 20.57 21.37 7.58
N ALA A 73 20.35 20.18 7.03
CA ALA A 73 19.18 19.89 6.21
C ALA A 73 17.87 20.19 6.96
N LYS A 74 16.92 20.76 6.25
CA LYS A 74 15.61 21.18 6.77
C LYS A 74 14.48 20.34 6.20
N VAL A 75 13.41 20.23 6.96
CA VAL A 75 12.15 19.65 6.49
C VAL A 75 11.59 20.53 5.37
N LEU A 76 11.26 19.92 4.24
CA LEU A 76 10.66 20.60 3.10
C LEU A 76 9.15 20.45 3.11
N LEU A 77 8.45 21.55 2.82
CA LEU A 77 7.01 21.56 2.58
C LEU A 77 6.73 21.95 1.14
N PHE A 78 5.84 21.22 0.49
CA PHE A 78 5.31 21.60 -0.83
C PHE A 78 3.83 21.26 -0.94
N ASN A 79 3.14 22.13 -1.64
CA ASN A 79 1.71 22.05 -1.84
C ASN A 79 1.42 22.02 -3.33
N ASP A 80 0.49 21.33 -3.69
CA ASP A 80 -0.17 21.03 -4.93
C ASP A 80 -0.28 19.50 -5.09
N GLY A 81 -1.41 19.08 -5.56
CA GLY A 81 -1.66 17.67 -5.74
C GLY A 81 -3.06 17.46 -6.27
N ALA A 82 -3.24 16.34 -6.88
CA ALA A 82 -4.52 15.89 -7.37
C ALA A 82 -4.62 14.37 -7.15
N ILE A 83 -5.84 13.87 -7.08
CA ILE A 83 -6.13 12.44 -7.04
C ILE A 83 -6.86 12.10 -8.32
N THR A 84 -6.37 11.10 -9.03
CA THR A 84 -6.93 10.69 -10.31
C THR A 84 -7.40 9.25 -10.30
N GLY A 85 -8.21 8.89 -11.31
CA GLY A 85 -8.43 7.51 -11.69
C GLY A 85 -7.13 6.88 -12.23
N ARG A 86 -7.06 5.56 -12.16
CA ARG A 86 -5.91 4.79 -12.61
C ARG A 86 -6.32 3.85 -13.71
N TYR A 87 -5.44 3.74 -14.70
CA TYR A 87 -5.47 2.69 -15.69
C TYR A 87 -4.40 1.65 -15.37
N ALA A 88 -4.77 0.39 -15.41
CA ALA A 88 -3.84 -0.73 -15.30
C ALA A 88 -3.90 -1.58 -16.57
N SER A 89 -2.86 -2.37 -16.83
CA SER A 89 -2.87 -3.37 -17.90
C SER A 89 -3.77 -4.55 -17.50
N GLU A 90 -5.08 -4.38 -17.70
CA GLU A 90 -6.10 -5.37 -17.36
C GLU A 90 -7.17 -5.43 -18.45
N PRO A 91 -8.00 -6.51 -18.51
CA PRO A 91 -9.04 -6.63 -19.54
C PRO A 91 -9.98 -5.43 -19.59
N GLY A 92 -10.36 -5.03 -20.80
CA GLY A 92 -11.20 -3.87 -21.05
C GLY A 92 -10.46 -2.52 -21.10
N VAL A 93 -9.15 -2.49 -20.84
CA VAL A 93 -8.32 -1.28 -20.94
C VAL A 93 -7.58 -1.27 -22.28
N ASP A 94 -7.78 -0.21 -23.07
CA ASP A 94 -7.06 0.01 -24.32
C ASP A 94 -5.62 0.50 -24.05
N CYS A 95 -4.71 -0.46 -23.81
CA CYS A 95 -3.31 -0.17 -23.58
C CYS A 95 -2.64 0.50 -24.80
N ASP A 96 -3.10 0.24 -26.03
CA ASP A 96 -2.57 0.88 -27.24
C ASP A 96 -2.89 2.38 -27.28
N ALA A 97 -4.07 2.78 -26.85
CA ALA A 97 -4.44 4.19 -26.72
C ALA A 97 -3.61 4.88 -25.63
N LEU A 98 -3.40 4.23 -24.49
CA LEU A 98 -2.57 4.74 -23.39
C LEU A 98 -1.09 4.85 -23.78
N ASP A 99 -0.56 3.88 -24.51
CA ASP A 99 0.80 3.90 -25.05
C ASP A 99 1.02 5.08 -26.01
N LYS A 100 0.02 5.43 -26.83
CA LYS A 100 0.10 6.62 -27.71
C LYS A 100 0.17 7.91 -26.91
N VAL A 101 -0.61 8.01 -25.80
CA VAL A 101 -0.56 9.18 -24.90
C VAL A 101 0.82 9.28 -24.23
N ALA A 102 1.35 8.16 -23.72
CA ALA A 102 2.69 8.11 -23.13
C ALA A 102 3.77 8.51 -24.13
N MET A 103 3.69 8.00 -25.37
CA MET A 103 4.63 8.34 -26.43
C MET A 103 4.60 9.84 -26.79
N ASP A 104 3.41 10.45 -26.87
CA ASP A 104 3.28 11.88 -27.15
C ASP A 104 3.83 12.75 -26.01
N ALA A 105 3.58 12.36 -24.76
CA ALA A 105 4.13 13.04 -23.58
C ALA A 105 5.66 12.97 -23.56
N ILE A 106 6.23 11.79 -23.81
CA ILE A 106 7.69 11.59 -23.90
C ILE A 106 8.29 12.38 -25.05
N TYR A 107 7.66 12.35 -26.23
CA TYR A 107 8.10 13.13 -27.37
C TYR A 107 8.09 14.64 -27.08
N THR A 108 7.07 15.12 -26.38
CA THR A 108 6.95 16.53 -25.98
C THR A 108 8.03 16.91 -24.96
N SER A 109 8.38 16.01 -24.04
CA SER A 109 9.37 16.25 -22.98
C SER A 109 10.82 16.19 -23.46
N ARG A 110 11.10 15.75 -24.71
CA ARG A 110 12.47 15.57 -25.22
C ARG A 110 13.35 16.84 -25.22
N PHE A 111 12.73 18.02 -25.12
CA PHE A 111 13.43 19.29 -25.01
C PHE A 111 13.48 19.85 -23.60
N LYS A 112 12.82 19.20 -22.66
CA LYS A 112 12.92 19.55 -21.23
C LYS A 112 14.18 18.87 -20.67
N LYS A 113 14.84 19.52 -19.73
CA LYS A 113 15.81 18.84 -18.89
C LYS A 113 15.06 17.89 -17.96
N MET A 114 15.46 16.63 -17.93
CA MET A 114 14.84 15.59 -17.14
C MET A 114 15.82 15.07 -16.10
N TYR A 115 15.35 14.79 -14.89
CA TYR A 115 16.13 14.16 -13.85
C TYR A 115 15.75 12.70 -13.69
N HIS A 116 16.76 11.85 -13.57
CA HIS A 116 16.60 10.41 -13.39
C HIS A 116 17.12 9.99 -12.02
N ALA A 117 16.24 9.46 -11.18
CA ALA A 117 16.58 8.86 -9.90
C ALA A 117 16.35 7.34 -9.93
N THR A 118 17.10 6.64 -9.08
CA THR A 118 16.99 5.18 -8.91
C THR A 118 16.86 4.84 -7.44
N VAL A 119 15.97 3.90 -7.12
CA VAL A 119 15.76 3.38 -5.75
C VAL A 119 15.60 1.87 -5.78
N TYR A 120 15.65 1.26 -4.59
CA TYR A 120 15.25 -0.12 -4.36
C TYR A 120 13.94 -0.18 -3.57
N ALA A 121 13.12 -1.18 -3.89
CA ALA A 121 11.94 -1.57 -3.14
C ALA A 121 12.02 -3.05 -2.79
N GLY A 122 11.61 -3.41 -1.57
CA GLY A 122 12.04 -4.67 -0.96
C GLY A 122 13.42 -4.51 -0.32
N LEU A 123 13.55 -4.89 0.94
CA LEU A 123 14.69 -4.50 1.78
C LEU A 123 15.52 -5.70 2.25
N ASP A 124 15.41 -6.83 1.54
CA ASP A 124 16.14 -8.06 1.84
C ASP A 124 16.55 -8.76 0.54
N PRO A 125 17.72 -9.43 0.47
CA PRO A 125 18.20 -10.11 -0.75
C PRO A 125 17.24 -11.19 -1.28
N GLU A 126 16.32 -11.70 -0.46
CA GLU A 126 15.30 -12.64 -0.93
C GLU A 126 14.31 -11.99 -1.88
N PHE A 127 14.07 -10.70 -1.72
CA PHE A 127 13.23 -9.93 -2.63
C PHE A 127 13.64 -8.46 -2.66
N MET A 128 14.23 -8.04 -3.77
CA MET A 128 14.49 -6.64 -4.09
C MET A 128 14.18 -6.38 -5.55
N VAL A 129 13.61 -5.23 -5.85
CA VAL A 129 13.43 -4.72 -7.20
C VAL A 129 14.04 -3.33 -7.30
N LYS A 130 14.55 -2.99 -8.48
CA LYS A 130 15.09 -1.67 -8.77
C LYS A 130 14.06 -0.88 -9.57
N ALA A 131 13.82 0.36 -9.15
CA ALA A 131 12.89 1.27 -9.80
C ALA A 131 13.59 2.55 -10.22
N HIS A 132 13.18 3.07 -11.37
CA HIS A 132 13.67 4.29 -11.97
C HIS A 132 12.52 5.29 -12.12
N LEU A 133 12.77 6.55 -11.74
CA LEU A 133 11.87 7.67 -11.95
C LEU A 133 12.54 8.69 -12.86
N LEU A 134 11.83 9.11 -13.91
CA LEU A 134 12.21 10.21 -14.78
C LEU A 134 11.20 11.34 -14.62
N ILE A 135 11.68 12.56 -14.29
CA ILE A 135 10.85 13.72 -14.00
C ILE A 135 11.48 15.01 -14.53
N PRO A 136 10.69 15.99 -15.03
CA PRO A 136 11.24 17.23 -15.55
C PRO A 136 11.77 18.16 -14.47
N GLU A 137 12.70 19.04 -14.87
CA GLU A 137 13.17 20.17 -14.07
C GLU A 137 11.99 21.01 -13.56
N GLY A 138 12.07 21.42 -12.30
CA GLY A 138 11.01 22.13 -11.59
C GLY A 138 10.08 21.23 -10.76
N GLU A 139 10.25 19.90 -10.82
CA GLU A 139 9.43 18.91 -10.08
C GLU A 139 10.28 18.02 -9.16
N GLU A 140 11.47 18.45 -8.82
CA GLU A 140 12.47 17.65 -8.09
C GLU A 140 12.06 17.36 -6.64
N ASN A 141 11.13 18.13 -6.09
CA ASN A 141 10.54 17.85 -4.77
C ASN A 141 9.81 16.49 -4.75
N ILE A 142 9.16 16.09 -5.85
CA ILE A 142 8.52 14.78 -5.99
C ILE A 142 9.60 13.68 -6.00
N MET A 143 10.66 13.90 -6.78
CA MET A 143 11.79 12.96 -6.86
C MET A 143 12.47 12.77 -5.50
N TYR A 144 12.71 13.85 -4.77
CA TYR A 144 13.29 13.80 -3.43
C TYR A 144 12.40 12.99 -2.47
N ASN A 145 11.08 13.23 -2.47
CA ASN A 145 10.13 12.43 -1.70
C ASN A 145 10.17 10.95 -2.07
N TRP A 146 10.27 10.65 -3.35
CA TRP A 146 10.31 9.28 -3.84
C TRP A 146 11.58 8.55 -3.37
N MET A 147 12.73 9.23 -3.40
CA MET A 147 13.99 8.70 -2.90
C MET A 147 14.01 8.54 -1.37
N LEU A 148 13.29 9.39 -0.63
CA LEU A 148 13.11 9.26 0.83
C LEU A 148 12.20 8.10 1.19
N ASN A 149 11.13 7.90 0.40
CA ASN A 149 10.13 6.88 0.73
C ASN A 149 10.61 5.47 0.43
N PHE A 150 11.38 5.30 -0.64
CA PHE A 150 12.00 4.02 -1.00
C PHE A 150 13.48 4.02 -0.59
N GLN A 151 14.15 2.90 -0.78
CA GLN A 151 15.56 2.83 -0.41
C GLN A 151 16.42 3.41 -1.53
N TYR A 152 17.03 4.57 -1.28
CA TYR A 152 18.02 5.15 -2.18
C TYR A 152 19.27 4.26 -2.30
N MET A 153 20.05 4.45 -3.36
CA MET A 153 21.23 3.66 -3.67
C MET A 153 22.38 4.02 -2.70
N SER A 154 22.58 3.20 -1.67
CA SER A 154 23.80 3.18 -0.86
C SER A 154 24.66 1.97 -1.23
N ASP A 155 25.93 1.98 -0.87
CA ASP A 155 26.86 0.86 -1.17
C ASP A 155 26.34 -0.47 -0.63
N GLU A 156 25.73 -0.46 0.57
CA GLU A 156 25.11 -1.62 1.20
C GLU A 156 24.00 -2.21 0.35
N TYR A 157 23.03 -1.38 -0.03
CA TYR A 157 21.86 -1.83 -0.81
C TYR A 157 22.21 -2.11 -2.28
N VAL A 158 23.21 -1.46 -2.85
CA VAL A 158 23.75 -1.83 -4.18
C VAL A 158 24.35 -3.23 -4.14
N LYS A 159 25.07 -3.58 -3.08
CA LYS A 159 25.61 -4.94 -2.89
C LYS A 159 24.47 -5.94 -2.67
N MET A 160 23.55 -5.65 -1.77
CA MET A 160 22.38 -6.48 -1.47
C MET A 160 21.54 -6.78 -2.72
N TYR A 161 21.31 -5.77 -3.57
CA TYR A 161 20.58 -5.94 -4.82
C TYR A 161 21.27 -6.90 -5.79
N LYS A 162 22.59 -6.90 -5.89
CA LYS A 162 23.34 -7.84 -6.73
C LYS A 162 23.18 -9.29 -6.29
N GLU A 163 22.87 -9.50 -5.03
CA GLU A 163 22.64 -10.81 -4.41
C GLU A 163 21.14 -11.19 -4.42
N SER A 164 20.27 -10.26 -4.81
CA SER A 164 18.82 -10.43 -4.76
C SER A 164 18.30 -11.50 -5.71
N LYS A 165 17.41 -12.36 -5.21
CA LYS A 165 16.75 -13.42 -5.98
C LYS A 165 15.79 -12.90 -7.05
N ALA A 166 15.19 -11.72 -6.87
CA ALA A 166 14.29 -11.12 -7.86
C ALA A 166 15.02 -10.77 -9.17
N VAL A 167 16.32 -10.50 -9.08
CA VAL A 167 17.20 -10.14 -10.20
C VAL A 167 18.03 -11.32 -10.70
N GLY A 168 18.35 -12.27 -9.81
CA GLY A 168 19.38 -13.28 -9.97
C GLY A 168 19.33 -14.10 -11.25
N ASP A 169 18.16 -14.35 -11.82
CA ASP A 169 18.00 -15.12 -13.06
C ASP A 169 17.53 -14.25 -14.25
N GLY A 170 17.53 -12.92 -14.10
CA GLY A 170 17.03 -12.01 -15.14
C GLY A 170 15.53 -12.16 -15.40
N LYS A 171 14.77 -12.69 -14.44
CA LYS A 171 13.33 -12.96 -14.55
C LYS A 171 12.50 -11.70 -14.48
N GLU A 172 12.96 -10.72 -13.67
CA GLU A 172 12.24 -9.48 -13.47
C GLU A 172 13.06 -8.28 -13.98
N PRO A 173 12.56 -7.56 -14.99
CA PRO A 173 13.18 -6.31 -15.41
C PRO A 173 12.93 -5.20 -14.39
N ASP A 174 13.81 -4.21 -14.36
CA ASP A 174 13.66 -3.02 -13.53
C ASP A 174 12.33 -2.30 -13.83
N ILE A 175 11.79 -1.58 -12.84
CA ILE A 175 10.61 -0.73 -13.00
C ILE A 175 11.03 0.62 -13.59
N TYR A 176 10.29 1.12 -14.58
CA TYR A 176 10.47 2.45 -15.18
C TYR A 176 9.20 3.28 -15.05
N ILE A 177 9.32 4.45 -14.42
CA ILE A 177 8.22 5.39 -14.20
C ILE A 177 8.58 6.71 -14.88
N PHE A 178 7.91 7.01 -16.00
CA PHE A 178 7.95 8.33 -16.61
C PHE A 178 6.90 9.23 -15.97
N SER A 179 7.32 10.40 -15.47
CA SER A 179 6.41 11.38 -14.88
C SER A 179 6.63 12.76 -15.50
N ASP A 180 5.53 13.40 -15.88
CA ASP A 180 5.53 14.81 -16.29
C ASP A 180 4.35 15.56 -15.66
N PRO A 181 4.53 16.14 -14.46
CA PRO A 181 3.49 16.94 -13.81
C PRO A 181 3.09 18.22 -14.58
N GLN A 182 3.95 18.67 -15.50
CA GLN A 182 3.72 19.84 -16.34
C GLN A 182 3.03 19.49 -17.68
N TRP A 183 2.64 18.22 -17.86
CA TRP A 183 2.01 17.74 -19.05
C TRP A 183 0.67 18.41 -19.33
N ILE A 184 0.45 18.75 -20.59
CA ILE A 184 -0.82 19.30 -21.10
C ILE A 184 -1.40 18.26 -22.07
N PRO A 185 -2.61 17.73 -21.79
CA PRO A 185 -3.19 16.70 -22.63
C PRO A 185 -3.53 17.19 -24.03
N LYS A 186 -3.34 16.32 -25.01
CA LYS A 186 -4.01 16.38 -26.30
C LYS A 186 -5.19 15.42 -26.28
N GLU A 187 -6.16 15.65 -27.16
CA GLU A 187 -7.27 14.72 -27.29
C GLU A 187 -6.77 13.31 -27.64
N ALA A 188 -7.29 12.32 -26.91
CA ALA A 188 -7.05 10.90 -27.16
C ALA A 188 -8.38 10.17 -27.09
N PRO A 189 -8.93 9.70 -28.23
CA PRO A 189 -10.19 8.97 -28.25
C PRO A 189 -10.14 7.75 -27.33
N GLY A 190 -11.17 7.59 -26.50
CA GLY A 190 -11.28 6.46 -25.55
C GLY A 190 -10.49 6.58 -24.25
N VAL A 191 -9.74 7.66 -24.05
CA VAL A 191 -8.99 7.91 -22.80
C VAL A 191 -9.59 9.10 -22.06
N SER A 192 -10.01 8.91 -20.81
CA SER A 192 -10.40 10.02 -19.92
C SER A 192 -9.19 10.54 -19.16
N PHE A 193 -9.07 11.86 -19.09
CA PHE A 193 -8.04 12.56 -18.32
C PHE A 193 -8.63 13.25 -17.09
N ASP A 194 -9.85 12.89 -16.69
CA ASP A 194 -10.55 13.59 -15.63
C ASP A 194 -9.89 13.33 -14.26
N CYS A 195 -9.61 14.43 -13.55
CA CYS A 195 -9.11 14.38 -12.20
C CYS A 195 -10.26 14.26 -11.20
N LEU A 196 -10.22 13.24 -10.33
CA LEU A 196 -11.28 12.97 -9.35
C LEU A 196 -11.39 14.05 -8.27
N SER A 197 -10.28 14.72 -7.95
CA SER A 197 -10.23 15.72 -6.88
C SER A 197 -10.36 17.16 -7.37
N ASP A 198 -10.17 17.41 -8.66
CA ASP A 198 -10.20 18.75 -9.25
C ASP A 198 -10.61 18.68 -10.74
N PRO A 199 -11.87 18.98 -11.06
CA PRO A 199 -12.37 18.92 -12.43
C PRO A 199 -11.65 19.84 -13.43
N ALA A 200 -10.95 20.88 -12.94
CA ALA A 200 -10.19 21.79 -13.79
C ALA A 200 -8.84 21.19 -14.23
N LYS A 201 -8.36 20.16 -13.55
CA LYS A 201 -7.10 19.48 -13.88
C LYS A 201 -7.35 18.29 -14.79
N LYS A 202 -6.37 18.03 -15.64
CA LYS A 202 -6.32 16.83 -16.48
C LYS A 202 -5.10 16.01 -16.09
N THR A 203 -5.32 14.73 -15.84
CA THR A 203 -4.31 13.83 -15.29
C THR A 203 -4.40 12.46 -15.95
N LEU A 204 -3.29 11.73 -15.98
CA LEU A 204 -3.27 10.32 -16.36
C LEU A 204 -2.29 9.57 -15.47
N CYS A 205 -2.75 8.49 -14.83
CA CYS A 205 -1.90 7.47 -14.21
C CYS A 205 -2.13 6.14 -14.92
N TYR A 206 -1.10 5.65 -15.62
CA TYR A 206 -1.13 4.38 -16.33
C TYR A 206 -0.03 3.46 -15.80
N PHE A 207 -0.41 2.26 -15.40
CA PHE A 207 0.47 1.24 -14.83
C PHE A 207 0.39 -0.03 -15.65
N ASN A 208 1.44 -0.33 -16.42
CA ASN A 208 1.56 -1.61 -17.12
C ASN A 208 2.45 -2.54 -16.30
N THR A 209 1.82 -3.34 -15.44
CA THR A 209 2.53 -4.23 -14.50
C THR A 209 3.08 -5.48 -15.16
N GLU A 210 2.63 -5.83 -16.35
CA GLU A 210 3.21 -6.93 -17.14
C GLU A 210 4.60 -6.57 -17.67
N THR A 211 4.80 -5.29 -17.98
CA THR A 211 6.05 -4.78 -18.54
C THR A 211 6.90 -3.99 -17.54
N ASN A 212 6.46 -3.85 -16.29
CA ASN A 212 7.08 -3.05 -15.24
C ASN A 212 7.28 -1.57 -15.65
N CYS A 213 6.32 -0.98 -16.34
CA CYS A 213 6.37 0.39 -16.80
C CYS A 213 5.16 1.20 -16.38
N ALA A 214 5.37 2.47 -16.02
CA ALA A 214 4.31 3.39 -15.66
C ALA A 214 4.51 4.78 -16.27
N CYS A 215 3.38 5.47 -16.49
CA CYS A 215 3.34 6.84 -16.95
C CYS A 215 2.39 7.65 -16.06
N ILE A 216 2.91 8.74 -15.42
CA ILE A 216 2.16 9.59 -14.50
C ILE A 216 2.22 11.02 -15.02
N LEU A 217 1.09 11.56 -15.48
CA LEU A 217 1.02 12.84 -16.17
C LEU A 217 0.07 13.81 -15.47
N GLY A 218 0.44 15.10 -15.44
CA GLY A 218 -0.38 16.17 -14.86
C GLY A 218 -0.55 16.07 -13.34
N MET A 219 0.30 15.32 -12.66
CA MET A 219 0.11 14.93 -11.25
C MET A 219 1.33 15.30 -10.40
N ARG A 220 1.13 16.19 -9.41
CA ARG A 220 2.14 16.55 -8.41
C ARG A 220 1.95 15.86 -7.06
N TYR A 221 0.81 15.18 -6.86
CA TYR A 221 0.59 14.45 -5.62
C TYR A 221 1.54 13.25 -5.52
N PHE A 222 2.48 13.31 -4.58
CA PHE A 222 3.50 12.27 -4.39
C PHE A 222 2.88 10.89 -4.10
N GLY A 223 1.73 10.84 -3.42
CA GLY A 223 1.06 9.59 -3.11
C GLY A 223 0.79 8.69 -4.33
N GLU A 224 0.58 9.26 -5.53
CA GLU A 224 0.42 8.47 -6.75
C GLU A 224 1.76 7.87 -7.22
N HIS A 225 2.87 8.59 -7.08
CA HIS A 225 4.20 8.06 -7.38
C HIS A 225 4.57 6.93 -6.40
N LYS A 226 4.29 7.11 -5.11
CA LYS A 226 4.48 6.08 -4.08
C LYS A 226 3.63 4.83 -4.38
N LYS A 227 2.31 5.01 -4.44
CA LYS A 227 1.39 3.88 -4.62
C LYS A 227 1.53 3.24 -6.00
N GLY A 228 1.90 4.00 -7.03
CA GLY A 228 2.24 3.46 -8.34
C GLY A 228 3.45 2.55 -8.30
N THR A 229 4.52 2.95 -7.63
CA THR A 229 5.70 2.09 -7.43
C THR A 229 5.32 0.82 -6.66
N LEU A 230 4.55 0.94 -5.55
CA LEU A 230 4.07 -0.22 -4.80
C LEU A 230 3.17 -1.15 -5.64
N THR A 231 2.31 -0.60 -6.50
CA THR A 231 1.49 -1.37 -7.46
C THR A 231 2.36 -2.30 -8.31
N MET A 232 3.46 -1.75 -8.86
CA MET A 232 4.41 -2.52 -9.66
C MET A 232 5.15 -3.58 -8.83
N VAL A 233 5.64 -3.20 -7.64
CA VAL A 233 6.36 -4.11 -6.74
C VAL A 233 5.47 -5.25 -6.27
N TRP A 234 4.21 -4.98 -5.92
CA TRP A 234 3.26 -6.03 -5.52
C TRP A 234 2.91 -6.97 -6.67
N ALA A 235 2.80 -6.48 -7.90
CA ALA A 235 2.59 -7.34 -9.07
C ALA A 235 3.80 -8.27 -9.28
N ILE A 236 5.03 -7.74 -9.16
CA ILE A 236 6.27 -8.54 -9.22
C ILE A 236 6.28 -9.58 -8.09
N ALA A 237 6.00 -9.18 -6.86
CA ALA A 237 5.95 -10.08 -5.71
C ALA A 237 4.91 -11.19 -5.92
N ASN A 238 3.73 -10.83 -6.41
CA ASN A 238 2.65 -11.80 -6.65
C ASN A 238 3.07 -12.90 -7.62
N ARG A 239 3.68 -12.56 -8.76
CA ARG A 239 4.12 -13.58 -9.75
C ARG A 239 5.39 -14.34 -9.35
N ASN A 240 6.07 -13.91 -8.26
CA ASN A 240 7.26 -14.56 -7.71
C ASN A 240 6.99 -15.33 -6.39
N GLY A 241 5.74 -15.72 -6.12
CA GLY A 241 5.41 -16.61 -5.00
C GLY A 241 5.19 -15.89 -3.66
N TYR A 242 4.98 -14.57 -3.67
CA TYR A 242 4.67 -13.81 -2.46
C TYR A 242 3.21 -13.38 -2.43
N ALA A 243 2.61 -13.36 -1.25
CA ALA A 243 1.37 -12.63 -1.01
C ALA A 243 1.67 -11.14 -0.88
N SER A 244 0.91 -10.33 -1.61
CA SER A 244 1.06 -8.86 -1.62
C SER A 244 0.22 -8.25 -0.52
N CYS A 245 0.84 -7.53 0.41
CA CYS A 245 0.21 -7.11 1.65
C CYS A 245 0.15 -5.59 1.77
N HIS A 246 -1.07 -5.04 1.72
CA HIS A 246 -1.38 -3.67 2.14
C HIS A 246 -1.91 -3.72 3.57
N GLY A 247 -1.00 -3.67 4.53
CA GLY A 247 -1.31 -3.96 5.92
C GLY A 247 -0.18 -3.59 6.85
N GLY A 248 -0.31 -3.99 8.11
CA GLY A 248 0.75 -3.89 9.09
C GLY A 248 1.16 -5.27 9.62
N GLN A 249 2.43 -5.41 9.99
CA GLN A 249 2.92 -6.64 10.59
C GLN A 249 3.89 -6.37 11.71
N LYS A 250 3.77 -7.14 12.78
CA LYS A 250 4.72 -7.16 13.91
C LYS A 250 4.95 -8.55 14.46
N GLU A 251 6.12 -8.74 15.05
CA GLU A 251 6.50 -9.90 15.85
C GLU A 251 6.47 -9.50 17.31
N TYR A 252 5.72 -10.25 18.12
CA TYR A 252 5.77 -10.19 19.58
C TYR A 252 6.85 -11.14 20.06
N LEU A 253 7.74 -10.66 20.92
CA LEU A 253 8.71 -11.49 21.63
C LEU A 253 8.13 -11.81 23.02
N LEU A 254 7.82 -13.07 23.24
CA LEU A 254 7.14 -13.50 24.47
C LEU A 254 8.14 -13.81 25.60
N PRO A 255 7.72 -13.69 26.86
CA PRO A 255 8.61 -13.92 28.01
C PRO A 255 9.21 -15.33 28.10
N ASP A 256 8.57 -16.32 27.48
CA ASP A 256 9.04 -17.71 27.39
C ASP A 256 10.08 -17.95 26.30
N GLY A 257 10.46 -16.90 25.56
CA GLY A 257 11.41 -16.96 24.46
C GLY A 257 10.79 -17.35 23.12
N SER A 258 9.50 -17.64 23.06
CA SER A 258 8.77 -17.82 21.81
C SER A 258 8.44 -16.49 21.15
N SER A 259 8.04 -16.52 19.88
CA SER A 259 7.54 -15.34 19.20
C SER A 259 6.17 -15.58 18.57
N TYR A 260 5.46 -14.48 18.28
CA TYR A 260 4.17 -14.51 17.61
C TYR A 260 4.11 -13.41 16.57
N VAL A 261 3.98 -13.77 15.28
CA VAL A 261 3.90 -12.84 14.16
C VAL A 261 2.45 -12.61 13.76
N ALA A 262 1.99 -11.37 13.90
CA ALA A 262 0.64 -10.94 13.57
C ALA A 262 0.64 -9.98 12.39
N SER A 263 -0.18 -10.29 11.38
CA SER A 263 -0.41 -9.44 10.20
C SER A 263 -1.83 -8.88 10.23
N VAL A 264 -1.98 -7.56 10.13
CA VAL A 264 -3.26 -6.86 10.22
C VAL A 264 -3.55 -6.14 8.91
N TYR A 265 -4.76 -6.28 8.38
CA TYR A 265 -5.16 -5.73 7.09
C TYR A 265 -6.44 -4.90 7.23
N GLY A 266 -6.44 -3.72 6.65
CA GLY A 266 -7.59 -2.83 6.67
C GLY A 266 -7.31 -1.51 5.95
N LEU A 267 -8.33 -0.75 5.60
CA LEU A 267 -8.17 0.54 4.93
C LEU A 267 -7.60 1.61 5.86
N SER A 268 -7.24 2.75 5.29
CA SER A 268 -6.82 3.92 6.05
C SER A 268 -7.87 4.31 7.10
N GLY A 269 -7.42 4.54 8.35
CA GLY A 269 -8.33 4.86 9.47
C GLY A 269 -9.07 3.64 10.04
N SER A 270 -8.69 2.42 9.68
CA SER A 270 -9.22 1.20 10.30
C SER A 270 -8.54 0.82 11.63
N GLY A 271 -7.42 1.45 11.95
CA GLY A 271 -6.63 1.14 13.15
C GLY A 271 -5.36 0.31 12.89
N LYS A 272 -4.98 0.05 11.62
CA LYS A 272 -3.76 -0.72 11.27
C LYS A 272 -2.52 -0.25 12.03
N SER A 273 -2.14 1.03 11.85
CA SER A 273 -0.92 1.59 12.46
C SER A 273 -0.98 1.52 13.98
N THR A 274 -2.15 1.80 14.58
CA THR A 274 -2.36 1.67 16.02
C THR A 274 -2.08 0.24 16.50
N LEU A 275 -2.62 -0.77 15.81
CA LEU A 275 -2.42 -2.18 16.18
C LEU A 275 -0.98 -2.62 15.93
N THR A 276 -0.37 -2.18 14.84
CA THR A 276 1.00 -2.54 14.46
C THR A 276 2.03 -1.98 15.45
N HIS A 277 1.89 -0.71 15.84
CA HIS A 277 2.86 -0.04 16.72
C HIS A 277 2.55 -0.14 18.21
N ALA A 278 1.40 -0.71 18.60
CA ALA A 278 1.05 -0.87 20.02
C ALA A 278 2.08 -1.70 20.77
N LYS A 279 2.65 -1.12 21.83
CA LYS A 279 3.60 -1.78 22.74
C LYS A 279 2.91 -2.45 23.95
N HIS A 280 1.56 -2.43 23.97
CA HIS A 280 0.75 -3.05 25.03
C HIS A 280 1.19 -2.67 26.46
N GLY A 281 1.43 -1.36 26.68
CA GLY A 281 1.91 -0.88 27.99
C GLY A 281 3.33 -1.35 28.35
N GLY A 282 4.12 -1.79 27.37
CA GLY A 282 5.47 -2.34 27.60
C GLY A 282 5.48 -3.82 28.01
N LYS A 283 4.35 -4.51 27.87
CA LYS A 283 4.20 -5.92 28.24
C LYS A 283 5.05 -6.86 27.36
N TYR A 284 5.28 -6.48 26.10
CA TYR A 284 6.08 -7.25 25.15
C TYR A 284 7.17 -6.39 24.53
N GLU A 285 8.30 -6.99 24.25
CA GLU A 285 9.17 -6.49 23.18
C GLU A 285 8.52 -6.82 21.85
N ILE A 286 8.58 -5.89 20.90
CA ILE A 286 8.02 -6.08 19.57
C ILE A 286 9.05 -5.71 18.51
N LYS A 287 9.01 -6.41 17.36
CA LYS A 287 9.63 -5.96 16.12
C LYS A 287 8.53 -5.56 15.16
N VAL A 288 8.65 -4.41 14.53
CA VAL A 288 7.70 -3.90 13.53
C VAL A 288 8.31 -4.07 12.15
N LEU A 289 7.64 -4.81 11.26
CA LEU A 289 8.07 -4.91 9.88
C LEU A 289 7.72 -3.61 9.12
N HIS A 290 6.44 -3.34 9.00
CA HIS A 290 5.87 -2.13 8.40
C HIS A 290 4.39 -2.00 8.78
N ASP A 291 3.76 -0.85 8.50
CA ASP A 291 2.33 -0.62 8.75
C ASP A 291 1.52 -0.27 7.48
N ASP A 292 2.15 -0.32 6.29
CA ASP A 292 1.51 -0.03 5.00
C ASP A 292 1.83 -1.07 3.91
N ALA A 293 3.11 -1.39 3.67
CA ALA A 293 3.51 -2.21 2.53
C ALA A 293 4.57 -3.26 2.86
N PHE A 294 4.21 -4.53 2.69
CA PHE A 294 5.11 -5.67 2.86
C PHE A 294 4.66 -6.85 1.99
N ILE A 295 5.44 -7.91 1.99
CA ILE A 295 5.14 -9.17 1.31
C ILE A 295 5.41 -10.35 2.22
N ILE A 296 4.67 -11.45 2.01
CA ILE A 296 4.85 -12.73 2.72
C ILE A 296 5.23 -13.78 1.70
N ASN A 297 6.34 -14.46 1.89
CA ASN A 297 6.71 -15.62 1.11
C ASN A 297 5.74 -16.78 1.42
N THR A 298 5.04 -17.30 0.42
CA THR A 298 4.01 -18.32 0.64
C THR A 298 4.57 -19.71 0.95
N ASP A 299 5.87 -19.93 0.78
CA ASP A 299 6.52 -21.20 1.08
C ASP A 299 7.17 -21.20 2.47
N THR A 300 7.81 -20.13 2.87
CA THR A 300 8.51 -20.01 4.16
C THR A 300 7.69 -19.29 5.24
N CYS A 301 6.68 -18.51 4.86
CA CYS A 301 5.94 -17.55 5.70
C CYS A 301 6.80 -16.41 6.28
N ALA A 302 8.03 -16.26 5.86
CA ALA A 302 8.86 -15.09 6.18
C ALA A 302 8.32 -13.85 5.47
N SER A 303 8.55 -12.68 6.04
CA SER A 303 7.99 -11.42 5.54
C SER A 303 9.06 -10.36 5.34
N ILE A 304 8.91 -9.54 4.28
CA ILE A 304 9.87 -8.51 3.89
C ILE A 304 9.15 -7.18 3.72
N ALA A 305 9.70 -6.11 4.32
CA ALA A 305 9.24 -4.75 4.10
C ALA A 305 9.61 -4.26 2.70
N ILE A 306 8.69 -3.51 2.06
CA ILE A 306 8.95 -2.97 0.72
C ILE A 306 9.64 -1.61 0.79
N GLU A 307 9.34 -0.81 1.80
CA GLU A 307 9.81 0.57 1.96
C GLU A 307 10.34 0.83 3.37
N PRO A 308 11.36 1.73 3.54
CA PRO A 308 11.97 1.97 4.84
C PRO A 308 11.24 3.01 5.69
N THR A 309 10.46 3.91 5.10
CA THR A 309 9.84 5.07 5.76
C THR A 309 8.32 4.94 5.82
N TYR A 310 7.68 5.82 6.56
CA TYR A 310 6.23 5.86 6.72
C TYR A 310 5.65 7.06 5.95
N PHE A 311 4.50 6.87 5.32
CA PHE A 311 3.79 7.92 4.61
C PHE A 311 2.43 8.15 5.25
N ASP A 312 2.39 9.09 6.18
CA ASP A 312 1.30 9.29 7.11
C ASP A 312 0.48 10.54 6.79
N LYS A 313 -0.70 10.64 7.41
CA LYS A 313 -1.50 11.86 7.39
C LYS A 313 -0.89 12.90 8.31
N THR A 314 -0.77 14.15 7.86
CA THR A 314 -0.26 15.23 8.72
C THR A 314 -1.17 15.49 9.92
N ALA A 315 -2.48 15.24 9.79
CA ALA A 315 -3.44 15.38 10.89
C ALA A 315 -3.18 14.44 12.09
N ASP A 316 -2.42 13.36 11.89
CA ASP A 316 -2.03 12.44 12.97
C ASP A 316 -0.85 13.00 13.80
N TYR A 317 -0.26 14.13 13.38
CA TYR A 317 0.92 14.77 13.98
C TYR A 317 0.66 16.25 14.24
N PRO A 318 -0.19 16.59 15.25
CA PRO A 318 -0.50 17.99 15.58
C PRO A 318 0.75 18.85 15.75
N THR A 319 0.65 20.13 15.40
CA THR A 319 1.75 21.09 15.53
C THR A 319 2.29 21.10 16.95
N GLY A 320 3.61 20.94 17.10
CA GLY A 320 4.26 20.81 18.41
C GLY A 320 4.22 19.40 19.01
N CYS A 321 3.64 18.41 18.34
CA CYS A 321 3.74 17.02 18.74
C CYS A 321 5.20 16.54 18.74
N GLU A 322 5.57 15.76 19.73
CA GLU A 322 6.96 15.26 19.89
C GLU A 322 7.44 14.45 18.68
N ASP A 323 6.53 13.77 18.00
CA ASP A 323 6.82 12.97 16.81
C ASP A 323 7.12 13.80 15.57
N ASN A 324 6.80 15.12 15.56
CA ASN A 324 7.09 16.00 14.42
C ASN A 324 8.59 16.11 14.11
N LYS A 325 9.46 15.83 15.08
CA LYS A 325 10.91 15.76 14.84
C LYS A 325 11.33 14.69 13.84
N TYR A 326 10.49 13.66 13.63
CA TYR A 326 10.77 12.58 12.69
C TYR A 326 10.26 12.85 11.27
N LEU A 327 9.58 13.96 11.04
CA LEU A 327 9.13 14.34 9.71
C LEU A 327 10.33 14.70 8.84
N LEU A 328 10.38 14.14 7.63
CA LEU A 328 11.40 14.42 6.62
C LEU A 328 10.90 15.45 5.60
N THR A 329 9.64 15.30 5.19
CA THR A 329 8.92 16.23 4.32
C THR A 329 7.45 16.25 4.70
N ALA A 330 6.77 17.36 4.34
CA ALA A 330 5.31 17.46 4.42
C ALA A 330 4.74 17.93 3.08
N GLN A 331 3.50 17.53 2.81
CA GLN A 331 2.77 17.91 1.60
C GLN A 331 1.33 18.29 1.95
N ASN A 332 0.84 19.36 1.30
CA ASN A 332 -0.56 19.79 1.42
C ASN A 332 -0.98 20.18 2.85
N CYS A 333 -0.08 20.80 3.59
CA CYS A 333 -0.38 21.53 4.83
C CYS A 333 0.17 22.95 4.76
N SER A 334 0.05 23.71 5.85
CA SER A 334 0.53 25.09 5.94
C SER A 334 1.89 25.20 6.64
N ALA A 335 2.45 26.41 6.56
CA ALA A 335 3.54 26.87 7.39
C ALA A 335 3.19 28.22 8.00
N THR A 336 3.77 28.52 9.16
CA THR A 336 3.66 29.79 9.85
C THR A 336 5.02 30.21 10.42
N LEU A 337 5.10 31.43 10.94
CA LEU A 337 6.27 31.88 11.70
C LEU A 337 6.02 31.63 13.19
N ASP A 338 7.03 31.12 13.89
CA ASP A 338 7.03 31.08 15.36
C ASP A 338 7.41 32.46 15.98
N GLU A 339 7.53 32.50 17.30
CA GLU A 339 7.86 33.74 18.05
C GLU A 339 9.24 34.29 17.68
N ASP A 340 10.15 33.46 17.23
CA ASP A 340 11.50 33.81 16.75
C ASP A 340 11.53 34.16 15.25
N GLY A 341 10.39 34.16 14.57
CA GLY A 341 10.29 34.38 13.13
C GLY A 341 10.75 33.22 12.27
N LYS A 342 10.86 32.02 12.83
CA LYS A 342 11.25 30.80 12.10
C LYS A 342 10.05 30.11 11.46
N ILE A 343 10.25 29.56 10.27
CA ILE A 343 9.21 28.86 9.51
C ILE A 343 8.96 27.48 10.11
N GLN A 344 7.76 27.27 10.63
CA GLN A 344 7.29 26.01 11.22
C GLN A 344 6.13 25.43 10.43
N LEU A 345 6.00 24.08 10.42
CA LEU A 345 4.84 23.40 9.83
C LEU A 345 3.59 23.58 10.71
N VAL A 346 2.45 23.81 10.06
CA VAL A 346 1.11 23.72 10.66
C VAL A 346 0.42 22.51 10.05
N THR A 347 0.63 21.38 10.69
CA THR A 347 0.27 20.05 10.16
C THR A 347 -1.24 19.81 10.13
N GLU A 348 -2.02 20.50 10.98
CA GLU A 348 -3.48 20.44 11.03
C GLU A 348 -4.15 21.28 9.93
N ASP A 349 -3.48 22.30 9.42
CA ASP A 349 -4.02 23.14 8.33
C ASP A 349 -3.83 22.43 6.99
N ILE A 350 -4.73 21.51 6.71
CA ILE A 350 -4.68 20.65 5.53
C ILE A 350 -5.20 21.39 4.31
N ARG A 351 -4.32 21.64 3.35
CA ARG A 351 -4.66 22.20 2.04
C ARG A 351 -5.21 21.10 1.14
N ASN A 352 -6.21 21.40 0.34
CA ASN A 352 -6.91 20.49 -0.57
C ASN A 352 -7.36 19.13 0.03
N GLY A 353 -7.44 19.00 1.36
CA GLY A 353 -7.96 17.84 2.06
C GLY A 353 -7.06 16.58 2.02
N ASN A 354 -5.77 16.70 1.70
CA ASN A 354 -4.88 15.55 1.52
C ASN A 354 -3.48 15.81 2.09
N GLY A 355 -3.39 16.31 3.33
CA GLY A 355 -2.12 16.51 4.03
C GLY A 355 -1.39 15.18 4.27
N ARG A 356 -0.13 15.13 3.87
CA ARG A 356 0.73 13.93 4.00
C ARG A 356 2.14 14.33 4.43
N ALA A 357 2.81 13.41 5.12
CA ALA A 357 4.21 13.55 5.49
C ALA A 357 4.96 12.25 5.28
N ILE A 358 6.23 12.34 4.90
CA ILE A 358 7.16 11.22 5.01
C ILE A 358 7.82 11.31 6.38
N LYS A 359 7.65 10.25 7.16
CA LYS A 359 8.21 10.09 8.49
C LYS A 359 9.37 9.09 8.46
N SER A 360 10.45 9.47 9.10
CA SER A 360 11.68 8.69 9.19
C SER A 360 11.49 7.33 9.87
N LYS A 361 12.24 6.32 9.41
CA LYS A 361 12.36 5.02 10.09
C LYS A 361 12.83 5.13 11.55
N LEU A 362 13.51 6.21 11.91
CA LEU A 362 14.00 6.45 13.27
C LEU A 362 12.87 6.66 14.30
N TRP A 363 11.67 6.94 13.84
CA TRP A 363 10.47 6.99 14.69
C TRP A 363 10.15 5.62 15.31
N SER A 364 10.45 4.52 14.62
CA SER A 364 10.22 3.16 15.09
C SER A 364 11.56 2.43 15.30
N PRO A 365 12.20 2.58 16.47
CA PRO A 365 13.54 2.03 16.72
C PRO A 365 13.57 0.50 16.72
N ASN A 366 12.41 -0.13 16.85
CA ASN A 366 12.21 -1.58 16.78
C ASN A 366 11.76 -2.07 15.39
N ARG A 367 11.87 -1.22 14.37
CA ARG A 367 11.61 -1.59 12.98
C ARG A 367 12.68 -2.56 12.46
N VAL A 368 12.24 -3.54 11.68
CA VAL A 368 13.10 -4.48 10.96
C VAL A 368 12.72 -4.52 9.48
N ASP A 369 13.67 -4.89 8.62
CA ASP A 369 13.45 -5.01 7.18
C ASP A 369 12.87 -6.38 6.80
N LYS A 370 13.08 -7.39 7.66
CA LYS A 370 12.60 -8.76 7.49
C LYS A 370 12.18 -9.35 8.84
N ILE A 371 11.16 -10.18 8.81
CA ILE A 371 10.80 -11.11 9.89
C ILE A 371 10.94 -12.52 9.33
N ASP A 372 11.93 -13.28 9.82
CA ASP A 372 12.18 -14.66 9.42
C ASP A 372 11.21 -15.65 10.09
N ALA A 373 10.69 -15.30 11.27
CA ALA A 373 9.70 -16.10 11.96
C ALA A 373 8.42 -16.21 11.11
N PRO A 374 7.84 -17.42 10.99
CA PRO A 374 6.62 -17.62 10.22
C PRO A 374 5.46 -16.80 10.76
N VAL A 375 4.62 -16.26 9.86
CA VAL A 375 3.36 -15.62 10.25
C VAL A 375 2.49 -16.61 11.02
N ASN A 376 2.03 -16.22 12.21
CA ASN A 376 1.14 -17.04 13.05
C ASN A 376 -0.33 -16.70 12.79
N ALA A 377 -0.65 -15.42 12.53
CA ALA A 377 -2.03 -15.03 12.34
C ALA A 377 -2.22 -13.87 11.36
N ILE A 378 -3.34 -13.93 10.67
CA ILE A 378 -3.89 -12.89 9.80
C ILE A 378 -5.14 -12.32 10.46
N PHE A 379 -5.23 -10.99 10.52
CA PHE A 379 -6.36 -10.26 11.08
C PHE A 379 -6.98 -9.36 10.01
N TRP A 380 -8.17 -9.71 9.52
CA TRP A 380 -8.97 -8.87 8.64
C TRP A 380 -9.71 -7.82 9.48
N ILE A 381 -9.28 -6.56 9.39
CA ILE A 381 -9.93 -5.46 10.12
C ILE A 381 -11.17 -5.00 9.33
N MET A 382 -12.33 -5.13 9.92
CA MET A 382 -13.61 -4.74 9.32
C MET A 382 -14.33 -3.69 10.19
N LYS A 383 -15.35 -3.06 9.61
CA LYS A 383 -16.31 -2.18 10.29
C LYS A 383 -17.73 -2.64 9.98
N ASP A 384 -18.00 -3.93 10.18
CA ASP A 384 -19.29 -4.55 9.96
C ASP A 384 -20.06 -4.66 11.28
N PRO A 385 -21.20 -3.97 11.46
CA PRO A 385 -21.92 -3.91 12.74
C PRO A 385 -22.54 -5.24 13.16
N THR A 386 -22.60 -6.24 12.29
CA THR A 386 -23.13 -7.58 12.61
C THR A 386 -22.06 -8.54 13.11
N ILE A 387 -20.78 -8.17 12.99
CA ILE A 387 -19.65 -9.00 13.43
C ILE A 387 -19.23 -8.55 14.84
N PRO A 388 -19.14 -9.47 15.84
CA PRO A 388 -18.62 -9.12 17.16
C PRO A 388 -17.15 -8.66 17.08
N PRO A 389 -16.55 -8.13 18.16
CA PRO A 389 -15.18 -7.57 18.15
C PRO A 389 -14.13 -8.50 17.56
N VAL A 390 -14.28 -9.82 17.71
CA VAL A 390 -13.41 -10.80 17.06
C VAL A 390 -14.16 -12.09 16.75
N VAL A 391 -13.84 -12.67 15.58
CA VAL A 391 -14.22 -14.04 15.22
C VAL A 391 -13.01 -14.77 14.67
N LYS A 392 -12.89 -16.06 14.95
CA LYS A 392 -11.89 -16.94 14.36
C LYS A 392 -12.53 -17.72 13.22
N LEU A 393 -11.84 -17.74 12.08
CA LEU A 393 -12.27 -18.42 10.87
C LEU A 393 -11.55 -19.77 10.76
N LYS A 394 -12.33 -20.83 10.60
CA LYS A 394 -11.83 -22.20 10.35
C LYS A 394 -12.00 -22.57 8.90
N GLY A 395 -11.01 -23.23 8.35
CA GLY A 395 -11.02 -23.58 6.93
C GLY A 395 -10.47 -22.48 6.02
N ALA A 396 -9.55 -22.89 5.16
CA ALA A 396 -8.74 -21.99 4.36
C ALA A 396 -9.56 -21.19 3.34
N SER A 397 -10.55 -21.82 2.70
CA SER A 397 -11.43 -21.15 1.73
C SER A 397 -12.26 -20.05 2.40
N LEU A 398 -12.83 -20.30 3.59
CA LEU A 398 -13.58 -19.30 4.34
C LEU A 398 -12.67 -18.15 4.80
N ALA A 399 -11.50 -18.47 5.33
CA ALA A 399 -10.52 -17.49 5.77
C ALA A 399 -10.10 -16.53 4.63
N SER A 400 -9.81 -17.09 3.45
CA SER A 400 -9.40 -16.30 2.30
C SER A 400 -10.55 -15.49 1.70
N VAL A 401 -11.75 -16.08 1.54
CA VAL A 401 -12.89 -15.36 0.95
C VAL A 401 -13.39 -14.22 1.84
N MET A 402 -13.25 -14.32 3.15
CA MET A 402 -13.56 -13.20 4.06
C MET A 402 -12.60 -12.02 3.84
N GLY A 403 -11.34 -12.29 3.50
CA GLY A 403 -10.39 -11.27 3.04
C GLY A 403 -10.77 -10.68 1.67
N ALA A 404 -11.19 -11.52 0.71
CA ALA A 404 -11.66 -11.07 -0.60
C ALA A 404 -12.94 -10.20 -0.52
N THR A 405 -13.75 -10.41 0.49
CA THR A 405 -14.98 -9.63 0.77
C THR A 405 -14.84 -8.72 1.99
N LEU A 406 -13.62 -8.22 2.26
CA LEU A 406 -13.35 -7.35 3.40
C LEU A 406 -14.23 -6.10 3.34
N ALA A 407 -15.16 -5.99 4.30
CA ALA A 407 -16.13 -4.92 4.38
C ALA A 407 -15.73 -3.86 5.41
N THR A 408 -15.71 -2.60 5.00
CA THR A 408 -15.34 -1.49 5.86
C THR A 408 -16.09 -0.22 5.48
N LYS A 409 -16.00 0.82 6.31
CA LYS A 409 -16.46 2.17 5.99
C LYS A 409 -15.29 3.01 5.54
N ARG A 410 -15.51 3.89 4.56
CA ARG A 410 -14.48 4.87 4.18
C ARG A 410 -14.25 5.83 5.33
N SER A 411 -13.02 6.25 5.50
CA SER A 411 -12.65 7.21 6.55
C SER A 411 -12.98 8.64 6.07
N SER A 412 -13.47 9.49 6.97
CA SER A 412 -13.63 10.93 6.75
C SER A 412 -12.32 11.66 6.39
N ALA A 413 -11.19 11.00 6.63
CA ALA A 413 -9.86 11.49 6.26
C ALA A 413 -9.47 11.18 4.80
N GLU A 414 -10.31 10.47 4.05
CA GLU A 414 -10.21 10.32 2.60
C GLU A 414 -11.06 11.41 1.95
N ARG A 415 -10.51 12.11 0.95
CA ARG A 415 -11.32 13.01 0.14
C ARG A 415 -12.20 12.15 -0.77
N LEU A 416 -13.46 12.03 -0.39
CA LEU A 416 -14.42 11.25 -1.17
C LEU A 416 -14.89 12.05 -2.39
N ALA A 417 -15.19 11.35 -3.47
CA ALA A 417 -15.83 11.97 -4.63
C ALA A 417 -17.22 12.54 -4.22
N PRO A 418 -17.67 13.62 -4.87
CA PRO A 418 -18.99 14.18 -4.59
C PRO A 418 -20.10 13.12 -4.70
N GLY A 419 -20.97 13.05 -3.70
CA GLY A 419 -22.11 12.12 -3.66
C GLY A 419 -21.81 10.73 -3.07
N VAL A 420 -20.57 10.44 -2.64
CA VAL A 420 -20.24 9.19 -1.94
C VAL A 420 -20.64 9.30 -0.46
N ASP A 421 -21.49 8.38 0.01
CA ASP A 421 -21.84 8.27 1.43
C ASP A 421 -20.68 7.63 2.22
N PRO A 422 -20.06 8.34 3.18
CA PRO A 422 -18.96 7.81 3.98
C PRO A 422 -19.39 6.70 4.95
N ASN A 423 -20.70 6.59 5.24
CA ASN A 423 -21.24 5.58 6.16
C ASN A 423 -21.57 4.26 5.47
N LYS A 424 -21.64 4.26 4.12
CA LYS A 424 -21.91 3.04 3.36
C LYS A 424 -20.73 2.09 3.47
N LEU A 425 -21.03 0.81 3.76
CA LEU A 425 -20.02 -0.24 3.69
C LEU A 425 -19.53 -0.42 2.24
N VAL A 426 -18.24 -0.54 2.10
CA VAL A 426 -17.55 -0.83 0.84
C VAL A 426 -16.73 -2.10 0.99
N VAL A 427 -16.67 -2.91 -0.05
CA VAL A 427 -15.79 -4.07 -0.12
C VAL A 427 -14.50 -3.65 -0.80
N VAL A 428 -13.38 -3.94 -0.15
CA VAL A 428 -12.03 -3.77 -0.71
C VAL A 428 -11.25 -5.04 -0.49
N PRO A 429 -11.11 -5.88 -1.53
CA PRO A 429 -10.46 -7.17 -1.40
C PRO A 429 -9.07 -7.06 -0.78
N TYR A 430 -8.84 -7.85 0.28
CA TYR A 430 -7.58 -7.90 1.04
C TYR A 430 -7.07 -6.53 1.52
N ALA A 431 -7.95 -5.53 1.66
CA ALA A 431 -7.63 -4.13 1.93
C ALA A 431 -6.64 -3.51 0.91
N ASN A 432 -6.44 -4.12 -0.27
CA ASN A 432 -5.49 -3.66 -1.28
C ASN A 432 -6.17 -3.11 -2.55
N PRO A 433 -6.48 -1.80 -2.61
CA PRO A 433 -7.08 -1.18 -3.79
C PRO A 433 -6.06 -0.96 -4.94
N PHE A 434 -4.81 -1.35 -4.75
CA PHE A 434 -3.71 -1.13 -5.70
C PHE A 434 -3.35 -2.40 -6.50
N ARG A 435 -4.13 -3.45 -6.34
CA ARG A 435 -3.96 -4.72 -7.04
C ARG A 435 -4.21 -4.53 -8.55
N THR A 436 -3.36 -5.14 -9.38
CA THR A 436 -3.40 -5.08 -10.86
C THR A 436 -3.21 -6.45 -11.50
N TYR A 437 -3.51 -7.50 -10.76
CA TYR A 437 -3.48 -8.90 -11.19
C TYR A 437 -4.78 -9.59 -10.76
N PRO A 438 -5.13 -10.78 -11.30
CA PRO A 438 -6.38 -11.46 -10.97
C PRO A 438 -6.59 -11.63 -9.45
N LEU A 439 -7.81 -11.37 -8.97
CA LEU A 439 -8.15 -11.51 -7.55
C LEU A 439 -7.93 -12.94 -7.03
N ALA A 440 -8.13 -13.92 -7.89
CA ALA A 440 -7.86 -15.32 -7.58
C ALA A 440 -6.42 -15.57 -7.11
N ASN A 441 -5.45 -14.79 -7.58
CA ASN A 441 -4.06 -14.96 -7.16
C ASN A 441 -3.86 -14.65 -5.66
N ASP A 442 -4.50 -13.61 -5.14
CA ASP A 442 -4.47 -13.32 -3.71
C ASP A 442 -5.28 -14.36 -2.93
N TYR A 443 -6.45 -14.77 -3.46
CA TYR A 443 -7.27 -15.80 -2.85
C TYR A 443 -6.48 -17.10 -2.61
N GLU A 444 -5.81 -17.61 -3.63
CA GLU A 444 -5.02 -18.85 -3.53
C GLU A 444 -3.82 -18.70 -2.58
N LYS A 445 -3.16 -17.54 -2.55
CA LYS A 445 -2.02 -17.32 -1.67
C LYS A 445 -2.44 -17.24 -0.20
N PHE A 446 -3.47 -16.50 0.13
CA PHE A 446 -3.96 -16.44 1.51
C PHE A 446 -4.58 -17.78 1.95
N LYS A 447 -5.27 -18.48 1.06
CA LYS A 447 -5.73 -19.86 1.30
C LYS A 447 -4.57 -20.80 1.61
N LYS A 448 -3.50 -20.76 0.80
CA LYS A 448 -2.29 -21.57 1.01
C LYS A 448 -1.63 -21.30 2.38
N LEU A 449 -1.54 -20.04 2.81
CA LEU A 449 -0.99 -19.71 4.12
C LEU A 449 -1.79 -20.37 5.26
N VAL A 450 -3.11 -20.39 5.17
CA VAL A 450 -3.97 -21.02 6.18
C VAL A 450 -3.90 -22.55 6.10
N GLU A 451 -4.01 -23.12 4.90
CA GLU A 451 -4.14 -24.57 4.69
C GLU A 451 -2.82 -25.32 4.90
N GLU A 452 -1.72 -24.81 4.31
CA GLU A 452 -0.43 -25.51 4.30
C GLU A 452 0.51 -25.04 5.41
N LYS A 453 0.36 -23.80 5.86
CA LYS A 453 1.29 -23.19 6.84
C LYS A 453 0.68 -23.04 8.23
N ASN A 454 -0.58 -23.45 8.40
CA ASN A 454 -1.31 -23.38 9.67
C ASN A 454 -1.40 -21.96 10.25
N VAL A 455 -1.51 -20.95 9.37
CA VAL A 455 -1.73 -19.56 9.79
C VAL A 455 -3.17 -19.42 10.27
N ASP A 456 -3.36 -19.02 11.52
CA ASP A 456 -4.70 -18.69 12.04
C ASP A 456 -5.28 -17.46 11.32
N CYS A 457 -6.60 -17.43 11.16
CA CYS A 457 -7.28 -16.29 10.53
C CYS A 457 -8.41 -15.76 11.40
N TYR A 458 -8.44 -14.44 11.56
CA TYR A 458 -9.42 -13.74 12.37
C TYR A 458 -10.04 -12.57 11.61
N ILE A 459 -11.29 -12.25 11.92
CA ILE A 459 -11.85 -10.92 11.64
C ILE A 459 -11.82 -10.13 12.94
N VAL A 460 -11.37 -8.88 12.88
CA VAL A 460 -11.41 -7.94 14.00
C VAL A 460 -12.28 -6.76 13.61
N ASN A 461 -13.36 -6.55 14.33
CA ASN A 461 -14.25 -5.40 14.13
C ASN A 461 -13.77 -4.21 14.96
N THR A 462 -13.34 -3.16 14.29
CA THR A 462 -12.89 -1.88 14.92
C THR A 462 -13.95 -0.77 14.81
N GLY A 463 -15.12 -1.08 14.32
CA GLY A 463 -16.25 -0.17 14.20
C GLY A 463 -17.17 -0.20 15.41
N ASP A 464 -18.42 -0.54 15.14
CA ASP A 464 -19.44 -0.80 16.15
C ASP A 464 -19.97 -2.23 15.98
N PHE A 465 -20.49 -2.79 17.05
CA PHE A 465 -21.26 -4.03 17.06
C PHE A 465 -22.66 -3.72 17.59
N MET A 466 -23.68 -3.87 16.76
CA MET A 466 -25.07 -3.59 17.10
C MET A 466 -25.26 -2.22 17.79
N GLY A 467 -24.61 -1.18 17.23
CA GLY A 467 -24.65 0.19 17.75
C GLY A 467 -23.72 0.48 18.94
N LYS A 468 -23.06 -0.54 19.51
CA LYS A 468 -22.06 -0.35 20.57
C LYS A 468 -20.66 -0.26 19.95
N LYS A 469 -19.97 0.87 20.18
CA LYS A 469 -18.63 1.10 19.62
C LYS A 469 -17.59 0.20 20.28
N VAL A 470 -16.79 -0.50 19.46
CA VAL A 470 -15.59 -1.22 19.90
C VAL A 470 -14.48 -0.21 20.15
N GLN A 471 -13.93 -0.21 21.36
CA GLN A 471 -12.87 0.72 21.73
C GLN A 471 -11.50 0.14 21.39
N PRO A 472 -10.46 0.98 21.15
CA PRO A 472 -9.11 0.49 20.93
C PRO A 472 -8.59 -0.46 22.02
N LYS A 473 -8.95 -0.22 23.30
CA LYS A 473 -8.60 -1.08 24.42
C LYS A 473 -9.18 -2.49 24.30
N ASP A 474 -10.40 -2.62 23.74
CA ASP A 474 -11.05 -3.92 23.53
C ASP A 474 -10.25 -4.72 22.49
N THR A 475 -9.93 -4.09 21.35
CA THR A 475 -9.14 -4.72 20.30
C THR A 475 -7.74 -5.13 20.80
N LEU A 476 -7.06 -4.26 21.53
CA LEU A 476 -5.72 -4.56 22.08
C LEU A 476 -5.78 -5.71 23.10
N GLY A 477 -6.77 -5.73 23.99
CA GLY A 477 -6.97 -6.80 24.96
C GLY A 477 -7.27 -8.15 24.29
N ILE A 478 -8.06 -8.15 23.20
CA ILE A 478 -8.33 -9.34 22.38
C ILE A 478 -7.05 -9.87 21.75
N LEU A 479 -6.24 -8.98 21.14
CA LEU A 479 -4.96 -9.39 20.57
C LEU A 479 -4.02 -9.98 21.61
N GLU A 480 -3.96 -9.39 22.82
CA GLU A 480 -3.15 -9.92 23.91
C GLU A 480 -3.62 -11.33 24.32
N ALA A 481 -4.92 -11.54 24.46
CA ALA A 481 -5.47 -12.85 24.79
C ALA A 481 -5.13 -13.91 23.73
N ILE A 482 -5.17 -13.55 22.43
CA ILE A 482 -4.82 -14.45 21.34
C ILE A 482 -3.31 -14.76 21.35
N VAL A 483 -2.46 -13.75 21.46
CA VAL A 483 -1.00 -13.89 21.46
C VAL A 483 -0.53 -14.74 22.64
N GLU A 484 -1.18 -14.61 23.80
CA GLU A 484 -0.88 -15.38 25.01
C GLU A 484 -1.56 -16.75 25.05
N LYS A 485 -2.31 -17.11 24.00
CA LYS A 485 -3.09 -18.36 23.93
C LYS A 485 -4.10 -18.51 25.10
N LYS A 486 -4.63 -17.38 25.59
CA LYS A 486 -5.65 -17.30 26.64
C LYS A 486 -7.06 -17.06 26.11
N ALA A 487 -7.19 -16.80 24.81
CA ALA A 487 -8.48 -16.62 24.17
C ALA A 487 -9.20 -17.97 24.03
N ASP A 488 -10.32 -18.12 24.72
CA ASP A 488 -11.16 -19.31 24.68
C ASP A 488 -12.23 -19.13 23.58
N PHE A 489 -11.90 -19.54 22.37
CA PHE A 489 -12.80 -19.50 21.24
C PHE A 489 -13.74 -20.70 21.26
N HIS A 490 -15.03 -20.45 21.09
CA HIS A 490 -16.05 -21.47 20.99
C HIS A 490 -16.96 -21.25 19.76
N LYS A 491 -17.71 -22.29 19.39
CA LYS A 491 -18.59 -22.28 18.24
C LYS A 491 -19.59 -21.11 18.30
N TRP A 492 -19.70 -20.35 17.21
CA TRP A 492 -20.65 -19.25 17.11
C TRP A 492 -22.02 -19.75 16.57
N GLY A 493 -22.96 -19.97 17.45
CA GLY A 493 -24.33 -20.38 17.07
C GLY A 493 -24.35 -21.60 16.13
N PRO A 494 -25.01 -21.51 14.98
CA PRO A 494 -25.12 -22.63 14.03
C PRO A 494 -23.85 -22.89 13.23
N PHE A 495 -22.91 -21.92 13.14
CA PHE A 495 -21.78 -21.99 12.23
C PHE A 495 -20.82 -23.12 12.57
N SER A 496 -20.43 -23.91 11.59
CA SER A 496 -19.45 -25.00 11.74
C SER A 496 -18.01 -24.50 11.69
N ASP A 497 -17.76 -23.42 10.93
CA ASP A 497 -16.42 -22.94 10.60
C ASP A 497 -16.11 -21.54 11.13
N ILE A 498 -16.95 -21.04 12.05
CA ILE A 498 -16.72 -19.74 12.71
C ILE A 498 -16.83 -19.92 14.22
N GLU A 499 -15.81 -19.43 14.92
CA GLU A 499 -15.75 -19.39 16.38
C GLU A 499 -15.71 -17.95 16.88
N ILE A 500 -16.25 -17.70 18.07
CA ILE A 500 -16.23 -16.41 18.74
C ILE A 500 -15.50 -16.49 20.07
N LEU A 501 -15.01 -15.34 20.52
CA LEU A 501 -14.53 -15.11 21.88
C LEU A 501 -15.58 -14.26 22.60
N ASP A 502 -16.07 -14.74 23.74
CA ASP A 502 -16.95 -13.94 24.59
C ASP A 502 -16.20 -12.73 25.15
N TRP A 503 -16.55 -11.55 24.63
CA TRP A 503 -16.00 -10.29 25.09
C TRP A 503 -17.07 -9.48 25.78
N GLU A 504 -16.81 -9.05 27.00
CA GLU A 504 -17.81 -8.42 27.88
C GLU A 504 -18.54 -7.27 27.17
N GLY A 505 -19.87 -7.40 27.11
CA GLY A 505 -20.77 -6.44 26.50
C GLY A 505 -20.84 -6.49 24.98
N PHE A 506 -20.28 -7.53 24.31
CA PHE A 506 -20.29 -7.71 22.85
C PHE A 506 -20.66 -9.14 22.45
N ILE A 507 -21.42 -9.83 23.29
CA ILE A 507 -21.85 -11.22 23.02
C ILE A 507 -23.05 -11.20 22.08
N PRO A 508 -22.98 -11.85 20.90
CA PRO A 508 -24.08 -11.91 19.96
C PRO A 508 -25.21 -12.82 20.47
N ASP A 509 -26.46 -12.34 20.43
CA ASP A 509 -27.62 -13.17 20.75
C ASP A 509 -28.18 -13.80 19.48
N MET A 510 -27.89 -15.07 19.26
CA MET A 510 -28.40 -15.83 18.10
C MET A 510 -29.90 -16.19 18.21
N ASN A 511 -30.56 -15.88 19.33
CA ASN A 511 -32.00 -16.02 19.48
C ASN A 511 -32.75 -14.72 19.13
N ASP A 512 -32.04 -13.60 18.95
CA ASP A 512 -32.62 -12.35 18.49
C ASP A 512 -32.86 -12.42 16.96
N PRO A 513 -34.15 -12.47 16.49
CA PRO A 513 -34.45 -12.61 15.09
C PRO A 513 -34.04 -11.37 14.26
N GLU A 514 -33.98 -10.19 14.87
CA GLU A 514 -33.56 -8.97 14.19
C GLU A 514 -32.04 -9.05 13.91
N TYR A 515 -31.25 -9.43 14.89
CA TYR A 515 -29.81 -9.64 14.72
C TYR A 515 -29.50 -10.71 13.66
N VAL A 516 -30.13 -11.88 13.75
CA VAL A 516 -29.93 -12.98 12.81
C VAL A 516 -30.31 -12.56 11.38
N THR A 517 -31.39 -11.78 11.22
CA THR A 517 -31.81 -11.25 9.91
C THR A 517 -30.75 -10.31 9.34
N GLN A 518 -30.21 -9.40 10.14
CA GLN A 518 -29.14 -8.48 9.71
C GLN A 518 -27.86 -9.23 9.35
N LEU A 519 -27.44 -10.18 10.20
CA LEU A 519 -26.26 -11.00 9.95
C LEU A 519 -26.39 -11.79 8.63
N LYS A 520 -27.56 -12.43 8.42
CA LYS A 520 -27.85 -13.16 7.19
C LYS A 520 -27.83 -12.25 5.95
N ALA A 521 -28.40 -11.05 6.05
CA ALA A 521 -28.34 -10.07 4.98
C ALA A 521 -26.89 -9.71 4.62
N ARG A 522 -26.03 -9.49 5.62
CA ARG A 522 -24.60 -9.19 5.42
C ARG A 522 -23.85 -10.34 4.79
N MET A 523 -24.15 -11.60 5.17
CA MET A 523 -23.51 -12.76 4.53
C MET A 523 -23.99 -12.93 3.08
N ASN A 524 -25.27 -12.66 2.77
CA ASN A 524 -25.78 -12.61 1.41
C ASN A 524 -25.13 -11.49 0.56
N ASP A 525 -24.85 -10.31 1.14
CA ASP A 525 -24.11 -9.27 0.43
C ASP A 525 -22.74 -9.77 -0.03
N ARG A 526 -22.05 -10.58 0.77
CA ARG A 526 -20.76 -11.21 0.40
C ARG A 526 -20.92 -12.21 -0.74
N VAL A 527 -21.99 -13.03 -0.71
CA VAL A 527 -22.33 -13.94 -1.82
C VAL A 527 -22.55 -13.14 -3.11
N ASN A 528 -23.30 -12.03 -3.03
CA ASN A 528 -23.56 -11.17 -4.19
C ASN A 528 -22.28 -10.50 -4.71
N GLU A 529 -21.38 -10.08 -3.83
CA GLU A 529 -20.08 -9.52 -4.21
C GLU A 529 -19.21 -10.52 -4.97
N ILE A 530 -19.15 -11.78 -4.49
CA ILE A 530 -18.39 -12.83 -5.18
C ILE A 530 -18.99 -13.10 -6.58
N LYS A 531 -20.32 -13.15 -6.69
CA LYS A 531 -20.98 -13.28 -7.99
C LYS A 531 -20.72 -12.08 -8.92
N ALA A 532 -20.62 -10.88 -8.36
CA ALA A 532 -20.25 -9.69 -9.14
C ALA A 532 -18.82 -9.78 -9.69
N PHE A 533 -17.88 -10.38 -8.96
CA PHE A 533 -16.52 -10.64 -9.46
C PHE A 533 -16.48 -11.58 -10.68
N GLU A 534 -17.47 -12.46 -10.86
CA GLU A 534 -17.51 -13.38 -12.01
C GLU A 534 -17.58 -12.64 -13.36
N THR A 535 -18.15 -11.46 -13.40
CA THR A 535 -18.32 -10.66 -14.62
C THR A 535 -17.48 -9.37 -14.61
N ALA A 536 -16.94 -8.99 -13.45
CA ALA A 536 -16.12 -7.80 -13.34
C ALA A 536 -14.87 -7.93 -14.21
N LYS A 537 -14.55 -6.87 -14.97
CA LYS A 537 -13.37 -6.85 -15.86
C LYS A 537 -13.28 -8.11 -16.76
N GLU A 538 -14.40 -8.47 -17.38
CA GLU A 538 -14.49 -9.65 -18.26
C GLU A 538 -14.12 -10.98 -17.58
N GLY A 539 -14.39 -11.08 -16.27
CA GLY A 539 -14.07 -12.27 -15.47
C GLY A 539 -12.65 -12.29 -14.87
N TYR A 540 -11.90 -11.22 -15.04
CA TYR A 540 -10.52 -11.11 -14.51
C TYR A 540 -10.45 -11.25 -12.98
N ASP A 541 -11.48 -10.81 -12.28
CA ASP A 541 -11.57 -10.88 -10.82
C ASP A 541 -12.38 -12.08 -10.30
N LYS A 542 -12.76 -13.02 -11.20
CA LYS A 542 -13.47 -14.24 -10.80
C LYS A 542 -12.66 -15.04 -9.77
N LEU A 543 -13.33 -15.43 -8.67
CA LEU A 543 -12.76 -16.33 -7.66
C LEU A 543 -13.03 -17.81 -8.02
N PRO A 544 -12.23 -18.75 -7.49
CA PRO A 544 -12.51 -20.18 -7.58
C PRO A 544 -13.87 -20.55 -6.94
N ASP A 545 -14.47 -21.63 -7.41
CA ASP A 545 -15.82 -22.04 -7.00
C ASP A 545 -15.94 -22.36 -5.50
N ASP A 546 -14.85 -22.80 -4.86
CA ASP A 546 -14.80 -23.07 -3.42
C ASP A 546 -14.92 -21.80 -2.57
N ALA A 547 -14.59 -20.62 -3.12
CA ALA A 547 -14.83 -19.33 -2.46
C ALA A 547 -16.32 -19.03 -2.28
N LEU A 548 -17.09 -19.21 -3.36
CA LEU A 548 -18.55 -19.05 -3.30
C LEU A 548 -19.19 -20.12 -2.39
N ALA A 549 -18.73 -21.37 -2.51
CA ALA A 549 -19.25 -22.47 -1.69
C ALA A 549 -19.02 -22.23 -0.19
N ALA A 550 -17.85 -21.70 0.19
CA ALA A 550 -17.52 -21.43 1.58
C ALA A 550 -18.46 -20.39 2.21
N ILE A 551 -18.75 -19.29 1.52
CA ILE A 551 -19.62 -18.25 2.06
C ILE A 551 -21.09 -18.63 1.96
N GLN A 552 -21.49 -19.39 0.93
CA GLN A 552 -22.85 -19.91 0.79
C GLN A 552 -23.20 -20.85 1.95
N LYS A 553 -22.25 -21.69 2.37
CA LYS A 553 -22.41 -22.54 3.55
C LYS A 553 -22.74 -21.75 4.80
N VAL A 554 -22.07 -20.62 5.03
CA VAL A 554 -22.38 -19.72 6.16
C VAL A 554 -23.81 -19.18 6.10
N VAL A 555 -24.28 -18.82 4.90
CA VAL A 555 -25.69 -18.38 4.70
C VAL A 555 -26.66 -19.52 4.96
N ASP A 556 -26.36 -20.72 4.49
CA ASP A 556 -27.23 -21.89 4.63
C ASP A 556 -27.34 -22.34 6.10
N GLU A 557 -26.28 -22.20 6.89
CA GLU A 557 -26.28 -22.47 8.34
C GLU A 557 -27.13 -21.46 9.16
N LEU A 558 -27.50 -20.31 8.57
CA LEU A 558 -28.42 -19.34 9.16
C LEU A 558 -29.90 -19.58 8.75
N ASN A 559 -30.20 -20.61 7.97
CA ASN A 559 -31.57 -21.02 7.60
C ASN A 559 -32.07 -22.08 8.56
#